data_3e93818af616c51c3313ff6ce05d99d6
#
_entry.id   3e93818af616c51c3313ff6ce05d99d6
#
_cell.length_a   1.000
_cell.length_b   1.000
_cell.length_c   1.000
_cell.angle_alpha   90.00
_cell.angle_beta   90.00
_cell.angle_gamma   90.00
#
_symmetry.space_group_name_H-M   'P 1'
#
loop_
_entity.id
_entity.type
_entity.pdbx_description
1 polymer ?
#
loop_
_entity_poly.entity_id
_entity_poly.type
_entity_poly.pdbx_seq_one_letter_code
_entity_poly.pdbx_strand_id
1 'polypeptide(L)'
;AQTFIEQRQNIGGLLPNIIATVPLGLLLGIVINMPNSYFYIVLFMAPLMLARYSFKLYLDSKSMHMRTIAALSMAVDAKDHYTQGHSRRVAYYSEAIARAMHKSPSFVADVKTAALLHDVGKIGIDDAVLNKPAALTAEEFELIQQ
;
A
#
# COMPACT_ATOMS: atom_id res chain seq x y z
N ALA A 1 -1.79 35.76 -3.11
CA ALA A 1 -2.74 34.88 -3.82
C ALA A 1 -2.61 33.40 -3.37
N GLN A 2 -1.41 32.86 -3.15
CA GLN A 2 -1.20 31.47 -2.70
C GLN A 2 -1.80 31.17 -1.32
N THR A 3 -1.65 32.07 -0.35
CA THR A 3 -2.19 31.91 1.03
C THR A 3 -3.72 31.82 1.07
N PHE A 4 -4.44 32.43 0.12
CA PHE A 4 -5.91 32.41 0.06
C PHE A 4 -6.44 31.06 -0.47
N ILE A 5 -5.69 30.42 -1.39
CA ILE A 5 -6.03 29.10 -1.96
C ILE A 5 -5.79 27.99 -0.94
N GLU A 6 -4.68 28.06 -0.21
CA GLU A 6 -4.37 27.11 0.89
C GLU A 6 -5.38 27.22 2.04
N GLN A 7 -5.83 28.43 2.36
CA GLN A 7 -6.85 28.66 3.40
C GLN A 7 -8.22 28.11 2.98
N ARG A 8 -8.59 28.20 1.71
CA ARG A 8 -9.84 27.60 1.17
C ARG A 8 -9.80 26.07 1.15
N GLN A 9 -8.65 25.47 0.84
CA GLN A 9 -8.48 24.01 0.88
C GLN A 9 -8.55 23.48 2.32
N ASN A 10 -7.98 24.18 3.30
CA ASN A 10 -8.09 23.83 4.71
C ASN A 10 -9.53 23.92 5.24
N ILE A 11 -10.29 24.95 4.87
CA ILE A 11 -11.70 25.09 5.27
C ILE A 11 -12.58 24.02 4.61
N GLY A 12 -12.32 23.67 3.36
CA GLY A 12 -13.03 22.60 2.65
C GLY A 12 -12.83 21.22 3.27
N GLY A 13 -11.66 20.96 3.88
CA GLY A 13 -11.38 19.72 4.62
C GLY A 13 -11.94 19.70 6.04
N LEU A 14 -12.14 20.87 6.66
CA LEU A 14 -12.68 20.99 8.02
C LEU A 14 -14.21 20.87 8.06
N LEU A 15 -14.92 21.38 7.04
CA LEU A 15 -16.38 21.37 6.97
C LEU A 15 -17.00 19.95 7.11
N PRO A 16 -16.55 18.91 6.36
CA PRO A 16 -17.06 17.56 6.53
C PRO A 16 -16.83 16.99 7.93
N ASN A 17 -15.68 17.32 8.53
CA ASN A 17 -15.38 16.89 9.90
C ASN A 17 -16.29 17.58 10.93
N ILE A 18 -16.54 18.88 10.81
CA ILE A 18 -17.43 19.62 11.69
C ILE A 18 -18.88 19.11 11.54
N ILE A 19 -19.35 18.89 10.33
CA ILE A 19 -20.68 18.36 10.04
C ILE A 19 -20.87 16.96 10.66
N ALA A 20 -19.83 16.15 10.68
CA ALA A 20 -19.88 14.81 11.27
C ALA A 20 -19.73 14.84 12.81
N THR A 21 -18.87 15.70 13.35
CA THR A 21 -18.55 15.68 14.79
C THR A 21 -19.53 16.46 15.66
N VAL A 22 -20.13 17.56 15.16
CA VAL A 22 -21.09 18.35 15.94
C VAL A 22 -22.35 17.58 16.32
N PRO A 23 -23.06 16.88 15.39
CA PRO A 23 -24.21 16.07 15.75
C PRO A 23 -23.85 14.94 16.71
N LEU A 24 -22.66 14.35 16.54
CA LEU A 24 -22.14 13.30 17.40
C LEU A 24 -21.91 13.80 18.85
N GLY A 25 -21.31 14.99 18.98
CA GLY A 25 -21.10 15.66 20.27
C GLY A 25 -22.41 16.02 20.97
N LEU A 26 -23.41 16.53 20.22
CA LEU A 26 -24.74 16.82 20.74
C LEU A 26 -25.45 15.55 21.22
N LEU A 27 -25.41 14.49 20.42
CA LEU A 27 -25.98 13.19 20.77
C LEU A 27 -25.34 12.66 22.07
N LEU A 28 -24.04 12.70 22.16
CA LEU A 28 -23.29 12.29 23.35
C LEU A 28 -23.66 13.14 24.58
N GLY A 29 -23.82 14.45 24.41
CA GLY A 29 -24.27 15.36 25.46
C GLY A 29 -25.68 15.02 25.97
N ILE A 30 -26.60 14.63 25.10
CA ILE A 30 -27.95 14.18 25.47
C ILE A 30 -27.85 12.85 26.22
N VAL A 31 -27.09 11.90 25.70
CA VAL A 31 -26.96 10.54 26.27
C VAL A 31 -26.35 10.56 27.68
N ILE A 32 -25.37 11.43 27.94
CA ILE A 32 -24.73 11.54 29.27
C ILE A 32 -25.73 11.98 30.35
N ASN A 33 -26.76 12.76 29.98
CA ASN A 33 -27.81 13.23 30.90
C ASN A 33 -28.97 12.25 31.07
N MET A 34 -28.96 11.11 30.39
CA MET A 34 -30.02 10.09 30.55
C MET A 34 -29.77 9.17 31.76
N PRO A 35 -30.81 8.65 32.41
CA PRO A 35 -30.65 7.58 33.40
C PRO A 35 -29.97 6.37 32.74
N ASN A 36 -29.03 5.74 33.44
CA ASN A 36 -28.20 4.64 32.94
C ASN A 36 -27.30 5.04 31.74
N SER A 37 -26.82 6.30 31.71
CA SER A 37 -25.97 6.87 30.65
C SER A 37 -24.75 6.01 30.32
N TYR A 38 -24.16 5.31 31.32
CA TYR A 38 -23.04 4.38 31.11
C TYR A 38 -23.34 3.29 30.08
N PHE A 39 -24.57 2.75 30.07
CA PHE A 39 -24.97 1.71 29.11
C PHE A 39 -24.98 2.25 27.67
N TYR A 40 -25.53 3.44 27.46
CA TYR A 40 -25.59 4.08 26.15
C TYR A 40 -24.21 4.49 25.66
N ILE A 41 -23.34 4.94 26.57
CA ILE A 41 -21.93 5.28 26.24
C ILE A 41 -21.20 4.03 25.75
N VAL A 42 -21.33 2.91 26.45
CA VAL A 42 -20.71 1.63 26.05
C VAL A 42 -21.26 1.16 24.71
N LEU A 43 -22.59 1.21 24.53
CA LEU A 43 -23.26 0.81 23.29
C LEU A 43 -22.79 1.65 22.10
N PHE A 44 -22.50 2.94 22.31
CA PHE A 44 -22.01 3.84 21.29
C PHE A 44 -20.49 3.67 21.03
N MET A 45 -19.71 3.44 22.07
CA MET A 45 -18.26 3.26 21.95
C MET A 45 -17.88 1.92 21.31
N ALA A 46 -18.66 0.86 21.52
CA ALA A 46 -18.36 -0.47 21.01
C ALA A 46 -18.20 -0.51 19.46
N PRO A 47 -19.16 0.00 18.66
CA PRO A 47 -19.02 0.01 17.20
C PRO A 47 -17.85 0.89 16.73
N LEU A 48 -17.54 2.01 17.41
CA LEU A 48 -16.41 2.86 17.06
C LEU A 48 -15.08 2.15 17.33
N MET A 49 -14.96 1.45 18.46
CA MET A 49 -13.80 0.64 18.77
C MET A 49 -13.63 -0.51 17.77
N LEU A 50 -14.72 -1.17 17.40
CA LEU A 50 -14.72 -2.24 16.40
C LEU A 50 -14.31 -1.72 15.03
N ALA A 51 -14.86 -0.58 14.59
CA ALA A 51 -14.49 0.07 13.32
C ALA A 51 -13.01 0.45 13.30
N ARG A 52 -12.50 1.05 14.38
CA ARG A 52 -11.08 1.39 14.52
C ARG A 52 -10.18 0.15 14.48
N TYR A 53 -10.58 -0.91 15.17
CA TYR A 53 -9.83 -2.17 15.18
C TYR A 53 -9.81 -2.82 13.80
N SER A 54 -10.96 -2.89 13.13
CA SER A 54 -11.07 -3.42 11.77
C SER A 54 -10.24 -2.63 10.77
N PHE A 55 -10.24 -1.29 10.87
CA PHE A 55 -9.43 -0.43 10.03
C PHE A 55 -7.93 -0.65 10.25
N LYS A 56 -7.52 -0.79 11.53
CA LYS A 56 -6.13 -1.14 11.86
C LYS A 56 -5.73 -2.48 11.24
N LEU A 57 -6.55 -3.53 11.40
CA LEU A 57 -6.28 -4.84 10.79
C LEU A 57 -6.16 -4.76 9.27
N TYR A 58 -7.02 -3.96 8.62
CA TYR A 58 -6.94 -3.74 7.18
C TYR A 58 -5.61 -3.11 6.76
N LEU A 59 -5.15 -2.07 7.47
CA LEU A 59 -3.87 -1.42 7.19
C LEU A 59 -2.68 -2.36 7.44
N ASP A 60 -2.72 -3.12 8.54
CA ASP A 60 -1.68 -4.10 8.89
C ASP A 60 -1.61 -5.21 7.82
N SER A 61 -2.75 -5.73 7.38
CA SER A 61 -2.83 -6.71 6.29
C SER A 61 -2.22 -6.16 4.99
N LYS A 62 -2.60 -4.94 4.60
CA LYS A 62 -2.06 -4.30 3.40
C LYS A 62 -0.54 -4.11 3.48
N SER A 63 -0.03 -3.72 4.64
CA SER A 63 1.42 -3.58 4.85
C SER A 63 2.15 -4.92 4.81
N MET A 64 1.53 -5.98 5.35
CA MET A 64 2.06 -7.35 5.32
C MET A 64 2.19 -7.85 3.88
N HIS A 65 1.16 -7.66 3.04
CA HIS A 65 1.21 -8.03 1.62
C HIS A 65 2.40 -7.38 0.92
N MET A 66 2.61 -6.08 1.12
CA MET A 66 3.74 -5.37 0.50
C MET A 66 5.11 -5.85 1.02
N ARG A 67 5.21 -6.21 2.30
CA ARG A 67 6.43 -6.79 2.88
C ARG A 67 6.73 -8.17 2.29
N THR A 68 5.71 -9.00 2.10
CA THR A 68 5.84 -10.33 1.48
C THR A 68 6.32 -10.20 0.04
N ILE A 69 5.72 -9.30 -0.75
CA ILE A 69 6.15 -9.01 -2.13
C ILE A 69 7.61 -8.55 -2.16
N ALA A 70 7.97 -7.62 -1.28
CA ALA A 70 9.34 -7.12 -1.21
C ALA A 70 10.35 -8.23 -0.80
N ALA A 71 9.97 -9.11 0.12
CA ALA A 71 10.80 -10.24 0.53
C ALA A 71 10.98 -11.25 -0.62
N LEU A 72 9.91 -11.56 -1.36
CA LEU A 72 9.97 -12.41 -2.54
C LEU A 72 10.87 -11.80 -3.63
N SER A 73 10.70 -10.52 -3.93
CA SER A 73 11.56 -9.78 -4.87
C SER A 73 13.04 -9.87 -4.46
N MET A 74 13.35 -9.71 -3.17
CA MET A 74 14.72 -9.84 -2.67
C MET A 74 15.27 -11.26 -2.81
N ALA A 75 14.44 -12.29 -2.62
CA ALA A 75 14.85 -13.67 -2.81
C ALA A 75 15.17 -13.98 -4.28
N VAL A 76 14.39 -13.41 -5.21
CA VAL A 76 14.65 -13.50 -6.66
C VAL A 76 15.93 -12.77 -7.03
N ASP A 77 16.10 -11.53 -6.55
CA ASP A 77 17.31 -10.74 -6.77
C ASP A 77 18.58 -11.45 -6.23
N ALA A 78 18.45 -12.23 -5.13
CA ALA A 78 19.56 -12.99 -4.55
C ALA A 78 19.96 -14.23 -5.37
N LYS A 79 19.02 -14.78 -6.15
CA LYS A 79 19.27 -15.92 -7.04
C LYS A 79 20.10 -15.52 -8.27
N ASP A 80 19.96 -14.29 -8.73
CA ASP A 80 20.68 -13.72 -9.86
C ASP A 80 21.77 -12.75 -9.37
N HIS A 81 23.02 -13.15 -9.45
CA HIS A 81 24.17 -12.37 -8.95
C HIS A 81 24.30 -10.96 -9.56
N TYR A 82 23.71 -10.73 -10.74
CA TYR A 82 23.79 -9.45 -11.45
C TYR A 82 22.68 -8.47 -11.02
N THR A 83 21.63 -8.95 -10.31
CA THR A 83 20.40 -8.17 -10.07
C THR A 83 20.22 -7.72 -8.63
N GLN A 84 21.23 -7.81 -7.76
CA GLN A 84 21.09 -7.41 -6.36
C GLN A 84 20.54 -5.98 -6.21
N GLY A 85 19.34 -5.86 -5.62
CA GLY A 85 18.62 -4.61 -5.44
C GLY A 85 18.08 -3.98 -6.74
N HIS A 86 18.13 -4.68 -7.87
CA HIS A 86 17.59 -4.23 -9.15
C HIS A 86 16.11 -3.97 -9.08
N SER A 87 15.33 -4.94 -8.61
CA SER A 87 13.87 -4.85 -8.52
C SER A 87 13.41 -3.66 -7.66
N ARG A 88 14.14 -3.34 -6.58
CA ARG A 88 13.86 -2.15 -5.75
C ARG A 88 14.13 -0.85 -6.50
N ARG A 89 15.23 -0.77 -7.27
CA ARG A 89 15.53 0.42 -8.07
C ARG A 89 14.49 0.61 -9.18
N VAL A 90 14.14 -0.47 -9.88
CA VAL A 90 13.09 -0.44 -10.91
C VAL A 90 11.77 0.04 -10.31
N ALA A 91 11.34 -0.52 -9.17
CA ALA A 91 10.12 -0.10 -8.49
C ALA A 91 10.14 1.38 -8.07
N TYR A 92 11.28 1.87 -7.57
CA TYR A 92 11.44 3.27 -7.20
C TYR A 92 11.28 4.21 -8.39
N TYR A 93 11.98 3.93 -9.50
CA TYR A 93 11.90 4.76 -10.70
C TYR A 93 10.52 4.68 -11.39
N SER A 94 9.95 3.49 -11.47
CA SER A 94 8.60 3.29 -12.04
C SER A 94 7.53 4.05 -11.24
N GLU A 95 7.62 4.01 -9.91
CA GLU A 95 6.75 4.80 -9.02
C GLU A 95 6.92 6.31 -9.29
N ALA A 96 8.16 6.80 -9.37
CA ALA A 96 8.44 8.21 -9.63
C ALA A 96 7.90 8.68 -10.99
N ILE A 97 8.08 7.88 -12.03
CA ILE A 97 7.55 8.15 -13.37
C ILE A 97 6.02 8.19 -13.36
N ALA A 98 5.37 7.19 -12.76
CA ALA A 98 3.91 7.14 -12.69
C ALA A 98 3.32 8.35 -11.93
N ARG A 99 3.98 8.81 -10.86
CA ARG A 99 3.62 10.04 -10.13
C ARG A 99 3.81 11.28 -11.00
N ALA A 100 4.93 11.41 -11.71
CA ALA A 100 5.19 12.52 -12.62
C ALA A 100 4.19 12.59 -13.78
N MET A 101 3.66 11.43 -14.20
CA MET A 101 2.58 11.31 -15.18
C MET A 101 1.18 11.61 -14.61
N HIS A 102 1.08 12.06 -13.36
CA HIS A 102 -0.16 12.36 -12.66
C HIS A 102 -1.17 11.19 -12.66
N LYS A 103 -0.68 9.95 -12.58
CA LYS A 103 -1.54 8.77 -12.50
C LYS A 103 -2.21 8.67 -11.13
N SER A 104 -3.35 7.95 -11.07
CA SER A 104 -4.07 7.75 -9.81
C SER A 104 -3.22 7.04 -8.76
N PRO A 105 -3.47 7.27 -7.46
CA PRO A 105 -2.71 6.59 -6.40
C PRO A 105 -2.76 5.05 -6.47
N SER A 106 -3.90 4.47 -6.93
CA SER A 106 -4.03 3.03 -7.16
C SER A 106 -3.10 2.56 -8.27
N PHE A 107 -3.11 3.22 -9.43
CA PHE A 107 -2.23 2.90 -10.55
C PHE A 107 -0.74 2.98 -10.15
N VAL A 108 -0.34 3.99 -9.39
CA VAL A 108 1.04 4.13 -8.88
C VAL A 108 1.42 2.95 -7.98
N ALA A 109 0.49 2.50 -7.11
CA ALA A 109 0.73 1.35 -6.25
C ALA A 109 0.85 0.05 -7.06
N ASP A 110 0.01 -0.13 -8.08
CA ASP A 110 0.03 -1.31 -8.96
C ASP A 110 1.32 -1.37 -9.78
N VAL A 111 1.77 -0.24 -10.36
CA VAL A 111 3.05 -0.14 -11.07
C VAL A 111 4.22 -0.50 -10.16
N LYS A 112 4.23 0.00 -8.92
CA LYS A 112 5.27 -0.34 -7.94
C LYS A 112 5.31 -1.84 -7.64
N THR A 113 4.14 -2.45 -7.47
CA THR A 113 4.01 -3.88 -7.20
C THR A 113 4.46 -4.71 -8.41
N ALA A 114 4.02 -4.36 -9.61
CA ALA A 114 4.44 -5.01 -10.85
C ALA A 114 5.96 -4.93 -11.05
N ALA A 115 6.54 -3.76 -10.78
CA ALA A 115 7.97 -3.55 -10.88
C ALA A 115 8.79 -4.37 -9.87
N LEU A 116 8.26 -4.64 -8.66
CA LEU A 116 8.90 -5.54 -7.71
C LEU A 116 8.86 -7.00 -8.15
N LEU A 117 7.83 -7.40 -8.92
CA LEU A 117 7.58 -8.78 -9.30
C LEU A 117 7.96 -9.10 -10.75
N HIS A 118 8.46 -8.12 -11.54
CA HIS A 118 8.69 -8.30 -12.97
C HIS A 118 9.63 -9.47 -13.31
N ASP A 119 10.53 -9.80 -12.41
CA ASP A 119 11.53 -10.85 -12.54
C ASP A 119 11.16 -12.14 -11.78
N VAL A 120 9.95 -12.24 -11.20
CA VAL A 120 9.55 -13.38 -10.35
C VAL A 120 9.66 -14.73 -11.08
N GLY A 121 9.51 -14.75 -12.40
CA GLY A 121 9.67 -15.94 -13.24
C GLY A 121 11.05 -16.60 -13.15
N LYS A 122 12.09 -15.84 -12.77
CA LYS A 122 13.44 -16.37 -12.57
C LYS A 122 13.54 -17.47 -11.49
N ILE A 123 12.53 -17.57 -10.61
CA ILE A 123 12.46 -18.65 -9.61
C ILE A 123 12.44 -20.01 -10.28
N GLY A 124 11.75 -20.16 -11.43
CA GLY A 124 11.63 -21.41 -12.16
C GLY A 124 12.84 -21.81 -12.99
N ILE A 125 13.81 -20.93 -13.17
CA ILE A 125 14.98 -21.15 -14.00
C ILE A 125 16.08 -21.81 -13.16
N ASP A 126 16.76 -22.81 -13.73
CA ASP A 126 17.92 -23.46 -13.09
C ASP A 126 19.06 -22.46 -12.90
N ASP A 127 19.74 -22.51 -11.75
CA ASP A 127 20.84 -21.60 -11.39
C ASP A 127 22.03 -21.72 -12.37
N ALA A 128 22.27 -22.91 -12.91
CA ALA A 128 23.34 -23.17 -13.89
C ALA A 128 23.05 -22.46 -15.21
N VAL A 129 21.80 -22.29 -15.57
CA VAL A 129 21.35 -21.56 -16.78
C VAL A 129 21.33 -20.06 -16.50
N LEU A 130 20.74 -19.65 -15.39
CA LEU A 130 20.54 -18.24 -15.02
C LEU A 130 21.89 -17.53 -14.81
N ASN A 131 22.86 -18.16 -14.18
CA ASN A 131 24.16 -17.60 -13.84
C ASN A 131 25.29 -18.09 -14.78
N LYS A 132 24.95 -18.62 -15.97
CA LYS A 132 25.91 -19.12 -16.92
C LYS A 132 26.85 -18.02 -17.39
N PRO A 133 28.19 -18.17 -17.28
CA PRO A 133 29.15 -17.15 -17.68
C PRO A 133 29.37 -17.07 -19.20
N ALA A 134 28.58 -17.79 -20.00
CA ALA A 134 28.66 -17.85 -21.45
C ALA A 134 27.29 -17.59 -22.09
N ALA A 135 27.26 -17.42 -23.42
CA ALA A 135 25.97 -17.31 -24.13
C ALA A 135 25.13 -18.57 -23.93
N LEU A 136 23.80 -18.39 -23.83
CA LEU A 136 22.85 -19.48 -23.72
C LEU A 136 22.77 -20.26 -25.04
N THR A 137 22.56 -21.58 -24.96
CA THR A 137 22.20 -22.38 -26.14
C THR A 137 20.76 -22.07 -26.56
N ALA A 138 20.36 -22.52 -27.74
CA ALA A 138 19.00 -22.31 -28.23
C ALA A 138 17.96 -23.00 -27.30
N GLU A 139 18.28 -24.19 -26.79
CA GLU A 139 17.42 -24.95 -25.88
C GLU A 139 17.31 -24.26 -24.50
N GLU A 140 18.42 -23.73 -23.97
CA GLU A 140 18.45 -22.97 -22.71
C GLU A 140 17.66 -21.65 -22.84
N PHE A 141 17.73 -21.00 -24.01
CA PHE A 141 16.97 -19.79 -24.29
C PHE A 141 15.46 -20.05 -24.37
N GLU A 142 15.05 -21.15 -25.01
CA GLU A 142 13.64 -21.57 -25.01
C GLU A 142 13.08 -21.83 -23.60
N LEU A 143 13.90 -22.42 -22.71
CA LEU A 143 13.53 -22.65 -21.31
C LEU A 143 13.24 -21.34 -20.53
N ILE A 144 13.94 -20.26 -20.86
CA ILE A 144 13.75 -18.95 -20.22
C ILE A 144 12.49 -18.23 -20.76
N GLN A 145 12.04 -18.55 -21.97
CA GLN A 145 10.88 -17.93 -22.61
C GLN A 145 9.54 -18.55 -22.21
N GLN A 146 9.53 -19.69 -21.55
CA GLN A 146 8.31 -20.35 -21.04
C GLN A 146 7.83 -19.75 -19.73
#